data_59d18a313205bfdd62c974da0545f6cf
#
_entry.id   59d18a313205bfdd62c974da0545f6cf
#
_cell.length_a   1.000
_cell.length_b   1.000
_cell.length_c   1.000
_cell.angle_alpha   90.00
_cell.angle_beta   90.00
_cell.angle_gamma   90.00
#
_symmetry.space_group_name_H-M   'P 1'
#
loop_
_entity.id
_entity.type
_entity.pdbx_description
1 polymer ?
#
loop_
_entity_poly.entity_id
_entity_poly.type
_entity_poly.pdbx_seq_one_letter_code
_entity_poly.pdbx_strand_id
1 'polypeptide(L)'
;MAEEIVWRGTSSQLKNLRAFVLCALIAVGIFVIHFAAHHSESPQLRAASPFILITLLFPIVVALGRYLRTKTKVYELTTERLKTTDGVFSKVTDTLELYRVKDLETRQPFFARVFGLENVQLNTSDANTPFVMIDAVPSSLGLGDKVRNNVETVRMTKRVREIDIE
;
A
#
# COMPACT_ATOMS: atom_id res chain seq x y z
N MET A 1 -27.17 -14.49 -8.06
CA MET A 1 -27.00 -13.22 -8.76
C MET A 1 -25.62 -13.24 -9.41
N ALA A 2 -25.43 -12.58 -10.56
CA ALA A 2 -24.09 -12.48 -11.13
C ALA A 2 -23.23 -11.58 -10.22
N GLU A 3 -21.96 -11.96 -9.99
CA GLU A 3 -21.00 -11.18 -9.21
C GLU A 3 -20.63 -9.93 -10.02
N GLU A 4 -20.88 -8.74 -9.47
CA GLU A 4 -20.59 -7.46 -10.13
C GLU A 4 -19.43 -6.75 -9.44
N ILE A 5 -18.59 -6.07 -10.24
CA ILE A 5 -17.50 -5.26 -9.70
C ILE A 5 -18.06 -3.92 -9.24
N VAL A 6 -17.99 -3.67 -7.93
CA VAL A 6 -18.43 -2.42 -7.30
C VAL A 6 -17.35 -1.34 -7.39
N TRP A 7 -16.08 -1.76 -7.22
CA TRP A 7 -14.95 -0.86 -7.29
C TRP A 7 -13.66 -1.62 -7.58
N ARG A 8 -12.78 -0.97 -8.33
CA ARG A 8 -11.42 -1.46 -8.60
C ARG A 8 -10.44 -0.29 -8.53
N GLY A 9 -9.33 -0.47 -7.83
CA GLY A 9 -8.34 0.58 -7.68
C GLY A 9 -7.01 0.11 -7.10
N THR A 10 -6.09 1.06 -6.94
CA THR A 10 -4.76 0.85 -6.36
C THR A 10 -4.54 1.85 -5.23
N SER A 11 -3.57 1.58 -4.36
CA SER A 11 -3.13 2.55 -3.35
C SER A 11 -2.48 3.78 -3.99
N SER A 12 -2.67 4.94 -3.39
CA SER A 12 -1.93 6.16 -3.76
C SER A 12 -0.44 6.05 -3.42
N GLN A 13 0.41 6.57 -4.30
CA GLN A 13 1.86 6.66 -4.06
C GLN A 13 2.22 7.58 -2.88
N LEU A 14 1.30 8.44 -2.45
CA LEU A 14 1.49 9.32 -1.29
C LEU A 14 1.78 8.56 0.01
N LYS A 15 1.36 7.28 0.13
CA LYS A 15 1.75 6.44 1.27
C LYS A 15 3.27 6.23 1.36
N ASN A 16 3.98 6.32 0.23
CA ASN A 16 5.44 6.18 0.14
C ASN A 16 6.18 7.51 0.29
N LEU A 17 5.50 8.64 0.46
CA LEU A 17 6.09 9.97 0.48
C LEU A 17 7.28 10.07 1.43
N ARG A 18 7.14 9.56 2.65
CA ARG A 18 8.24 9.56 3.64
C ARG A 18 9.47 8.79 3.13
N ALA A 19 9.25 7.64 2.49
CA ALA A 19 10.34 6.83 1.95
C ALA A 19 11.01 7.53 0.76
N PHE A 20 10.24 8.18 -0.11
CA PHE A 20 10.78 8.92 -1.25
C PHE A 20 11.59 10.14 -0.79
N VAL A 21 11.08 10.90 0.20
CA VAL A 21 11.82 12.01 0.80
C VAL A 21 13.12 11.52 1.42
N LEU A 22 13.10 10.42 2.17
CA LEU A 22 14.31 9.85 2.77
C LEU A 22 15.31 9.41 1.69
N CYS A 23 14.86 8.72 0.65
CA CYS A 23 15.72 8.33 -0.48
C CYS A 23 16.33 9.55 -1.18
N ALA A 24 15.55 10.62 -1.35
CA ALA A 24 16.04 11.88 -1.94
C ALA A 24 17.09 12.55 -1.06
N LEU A 25 16.89 12.62 0.25
CA LEU A 25 17.86 13.18 1.20
C LEU A 25 19.18 12.37 1.21
N ILE A 26 19.08 11.04 1.19
CA ILE A 26 20.25 10.15 1.09
C ILE A 26 20.98 10.41 -0.23
N ALA A 27 20.26 10.51 -1.35
CA ALA A 27 20.87 10.77 -2.66
C ALA A 27 21.59 12.13 -2.69
N VAL A 28 20.98 13.19 -2.12
CA VAL A 28 21.62 14.50 -1.98
C VAL A 28 22.88 14.41 -1.11
N GLY A 29 22.82 13.70 0.02
CA GLY A 29 24.00 13.48 0.89
C GLY A 29 25.14 12.79 0.15
N ILE A 30 24.87 11.72 -0.60
CA ILE A 30 25.84 11.03 -1.42
C ILE A 30 26.44 11.97 -2.47
N PHE A 31 25.63 12.78 -3.12
CA PHE A 31 26.08 13.74 -4.11
C PHE A 31 27.00 14.81 -3.51
N VAL A 32 26.69 15.34 -2.34
CA VAL A 32 27.53 16.28 -1.61
C VAL A 32 28.88 15.66 -1.24
N ILE A 33 28.87 14.41 -0.74
CA ILE A 33 30.11 13.69 -0.41
C ILE A 33 30.95 13.46 -1.68
N HIS A 34 30.32 13.05 -2.78
CA HIS A 34 30.99 12.88 -4.06
C HIS A 34 31.66 14.21 -4.52
N PHE A 35 30.91 15.31 -4.46
CA PHE A 35 31.39 16.61 -4.86
C PHE A 35 32.59 17.05 -4.00
N ALA A 36 32.53 16.88 -2.69
CA ALA A 36 33.60 17.18 -1.76
C ALA A 36 34.84 16.30 -2.02
N ALA A 37 34.65 15.01 -2.24
CA ALA A 37 35.76 14.08 -2.55
C ALA A 37 36.42 14.39 -3.90
N HIS A 38 35.63 14.78 -4.91
CA HIS A 38 36.13 15.11 -6.24
C HIS A 38 36.99 16.38 -6.25
N HIS A 39 36.65 17.38 -5.43
CA HIS A 39 37.39 18.65 -5.30
C HIS A 39 38.43 18.61 -4.17
N SER A 40 38.65 17.46 -3.52
CA SER A 40 39.65 17.32 -2.47
C SER A 40 41.08 17.43 -3.02
N GLU A 41 41.98 18.01 -2.25
CA GLU A 41 43.43 18.01 -2.54
C GLU A 41 44.05 16.61 -2.44
N SER A 42 43.43 15.70 -1.67
CA SER A 42 43.88 14.33 -1.50
C SER A 42 43.68 13.50 -2.79
N PRO A 43 44.76 12.98 -3.39
CA PRO A 43 44.63 12.13 -4.58
C PRO A 43 43.80 10.87 -4.35
N GLN A 44 43.86 10.32 -3.12
CA GLN A 44 43.14 9.11 -2.74
C GLN A 44 41.60 9.35 -2.72
N LEU A 45 41.16 10.48 -2.16
CA LEU A 45 39.72 10.84 -2.13
C LEU A 45 39.17 11.14 -3.53
N ARG A 46 39.97 11.81 -4.37
CA ARG A 46 39.62 12.07 -5.75
C ARG A 46 39.48 10.79 -6.56
N ALA A 47 40.39 9.82 -6.37
CA ALA A 47 40.30 8.52 -7.02
C ALA A 47 39.10 7.67 -6.54
N ALA A 48 38.68 7.85 -5.28
CA ALA A 48 37.51 7.16 -4.73
C ALA A 48 36.16 7.80 -5.15
N SER A 49 36.16 9.06 -5.60
CA SER A 49 34.92 9.79 -5.89
C SER A 49 33.97 9.07 -6.88
N PRO A 50 34.38 8.43 -7.98
CA PRO A 50 33.46 7.75 -8.88
C PRO A 50 32.77 6.54 -8.22
N PHE A 51 33.42 5.88 -7.26
CA PHE A 51 32.83 4.75 -6.53
C PHE A 51 31.73 5.21 -5.58
N ILE A 52 31.80 6.45 -5.06
CA ILE A 52 30.75 7.05 -4.23
C ILE A 52 29.45 7.18 -5.05
N LEU A 53 29.53 7.51 -6.33
CA LEU A 53 28.34 7.60 -7.20
C LEU A 53 27.63 6.26 -7.38
N ILE A 54 28.34 5.14 -7.32
CA ILE A 54 27.73 3.82 -7.42
C ILE A 54 26.75 3.59 -6.26
N THR A 55 27.04 4.16 -5.08
CA THR A 55 26.14 4.03 -3.93
C THR A 55 24.79 4.72 -4.14
N LEU A 56 24.66 5.66 -5.10
CA LEU A 56 23.40 6.26 -5.52
C LEU A 56 22.39 5.22 -6.06
N LEU A 57 22.89 4.11 -6.56
CA LEU A 57 22.04 3.03 -7.05
C LEU A 57 21.10 2.50 -5.94
N PHE A 58 21.57 2.48 -4.69
CA PHE A 58 20.81 1.96 -3.55
C PHE A 58 19.49 2.73 -3.30
N PRO A 59 19.48 4.05 -3.04
CA PRO A 59 18.22 4.76 -2.83
C PRO A 59 17.31 4.75 -4.06
N ILE A 60 17.87 4.71 -5.27
CA ILE A 60 17.10 4.60 -6.52
C ILE A 60 16.35 3.25 -6.57
N VAL A 61 17.05 2.14 -6.32
CA VAL A 61 16.44 0.80 -6.34
C VAL A 61 15.38 0.67 -5.27
N VAL A 62 15.63 1.20 -4.06
CA VAL A 62 14.64 1.20 -2.97
C VAL A 62 13.39 2.01 -3.35
N ALA A 63 13.56 3.21 -3.89
CA ALA A 63 12.44 4.05 -4.31
C ALA A 63 11.64 3.40 -5.44
N LEU A 64 12.32 2.86 -6.45
CA LEU A 64 11.69 2.15 -7.56
C LEU A 64 10.92 0.91 -7.07
N GLY A 65 11.52 0.12 -6.20
CA GLY A 65 10.86 -1.07 -5.64
C GLY A 65 9.58 -0.73 -4.87
N ARG A 66 9.60 0.35 -4.06
CA ARG A 66 8.39 0.82 -3.37
C ARG A 66 7.33 1.35 -4.33
N TYR A 67 7.74 2.11 -5.34
CA TYR A 67 6.84 2.60 -6.38
C TYR A 67 6.13 1.44 -7.10
N LEU A 68 6.92 0.46 -7.56
CA LEU A 68 6.39 -0.69 -8.30
C LEU A 68 5.43 -1.53 -7.43
N ARG A 69 5.80 -1.85 -6.20
CA ARG A 69 4.94 -2.60 -5.27
C ARG A 69 3.58 -1.91 -5.06
N THR A 70 3.58 -0.59 -4.88
CA THR A 70 2.33 0.15 -4.71
C THR A 70 1.51 0.19 -6.00
N LYS A 71 2.15 0.33 -7.16
CA LYS A 71 1.48 0.38 -8.46
C LYS A 71 0.88 -0.96 -8.87
N THR A 72 1.54 -2.06 -8.51
CA THR A 72 1.08 -3.41 -8.88
C THR A 72 0.07 -3.99 -7.91
N LYS A 73 -0.09 -3.40 -6.71
CA LYS A 73 -1.11 -3.83 -5.76
C LYS A 73 -2.48 -3.29 -6.19
N VAL A 74 -3.34 -4.21 -6.62
CA VAL A 74 -4.69 -3.90 -7.10
C VAL A 74 -5.71 -4.49 -6.13
N TYR A 75 -6.69 -3.68 -5.76
CA TYR A 75 -7.87 -4.11 -5.01
C TYR A 75 -9.07 -4.14 -5.93
N GLU A 76 -9.89 -5.16 -5.81
CA GLU A 76 -11.13 -5.31 -6.53
C GLU A 76 -12.23 -5.73 -5.56
N LEU A 77 -13.15 -4.82 -5.30
CA LEU A 77 -14.35 -5.08 -4.50
C LEU A 77 -15.48 -5.47 -5.43
N THR A 78 -16.01 -6.65 -5.21
CA THR A 78 -17.21 -7.14 -5.87
C THR A 78 -18.40 -7.13 -4.90
N THR A 79 -19.56 -7.51 -5.36
CA THR A 79 -20.75 -7.65 -4.50
C THR A 79 -20.59 -8.73 -3.43
N GLU A 80 -19.72 -9.74 -3.62
CA GLU A 80 -19.56 -10.87 -2.70
C GLU A 80 -18.16 -11.02 -2.12
N ARG A 81 -17.13 -10.44 -2.76
CA ARG A 81 -15.71 -10.69 -2.45
C ARG A 81 -14.86 -9.43 -2.52
N LEU A 82 -13.78 -9.45 -1.76
CA LEU A 82 -12.67 -8.51 -1.92
C LEU A 82 -11.45 -9.30 -2.42
N LYS A 83 -10.98 -8.98 -3.62
CA LYS A 83 -9.76 -9.56 -4.19
C LYS A 83 -8.62 -8.57 -4.04
N THR A 84 -7.49 -9.03 -3.53
CA THR A 84 -6.25 -8.26 -3.44
C THR A 84 -5.20 -8.97 -4.27
N THR A 85 -4.77 -8.32 -5.35
CA THR A 85 -3.67 -8.83 -6.19
C THR A 85 -2.41 -8.04 -5.87
N ASP A 86 -1.35 -8.72 -5.48
CA ASP A 86 -0.04 -8.12 -5.18
C ASP A 86 1.06 -8.86 -5.95
N GLY A 87 2.13 -8.14 -6.25
CA GLY A 87 3.34 -8.70 -6.83
C GLY A 87 3.83 -7.99 -8.09
N VAL A 88 5.17 -7.83 -8.17
CA VAL A 88 5.86 -7.17 -9.30
C VAL A 88 6.23 -8.20 -10.36
N PHE A 89 6.89 -9.28 -9.97
CA PHE A 89 7.34 -10.35 -10.88
C PHE A 89 6.41 -11.56 -10.86
N SER A 90 5.94 -11.94 -9.67
CA SER A 90 4.94 -12.97 -9.48
C SER A 90 3.70 -12.34 -8.88
N LYS A 91 2.52 -12.66 -9.41
CA LYS A 91 1.25 -12.14 -8.91
C LYS A 91 0.59 -13.17 -8.00
N VAL A 92 0.24 -12.73 -6.81
CA VAL A 92 -0.58 -13.49 -5.86
C VAL A 92 -1.91 -12.76 -5.73
N THR A 93 -2.99 -13.48 -5.79
CA THR A 93 -4.34 -12.94 -5.60
C THR A 93 -4.97 -13.61 -4.39
N ASP A 94 -5.16 -12.82 -3.35
CA ASP A 94 -5.91 -13.23 -2.16
C ASP A 94 -7.37 -12.83 -2.33
N THR A 95 -8.27 -13.75 -1.99
CA THR A 95 -9.71 -13.53 -2.10
C THR A 95 -10.35 -13.67 -0.74
N LEU A 96 -10.95 -12.60 -0.25
CA LEU A 96 -11.72 -12.56 0.98
C LEU A 96 -13.22 -12.56 0.65
N GLU A 97 -13.94 -13.53 1.16
CA GLU A 97 -15.41 -13.56 1.11
C GLU A 97 -15.98 -12.54 2.11
N LEU A 98 -16.84 -11.61 1.65
CA LEU A 98 -17.33 -10.50 2.47
C LEU A 98 -18.14 -10.94 3.69
N TYR A 99 -18.82 -12.10 3.66
CA TYR A 99 -19.53 -12.60 4.82
C TYR A 99 -18.62 -12.96 6.01
N ARG A 100 -17.29 -13.14 5.77
CA ARG A 100 -16.29 -13.40 6.82
C ARG A 100 -15.76 -12.15 7.50
N VAL A 101 -16.11 -10.97 7.01
CA VAL A 101 -15.71 -9.70 7.62
C VAL A 101 -16.46 -9.53 8.93
N LYS A 102 -15.76 -9.45 10.06
CA LYS A 102 -16.34 -9.25 11.39
C LYS A 102 -16.55 -7.78 11.67
N ASP A 103 -15.53 -6.98 11.41
CA ASP A 103 -15.51 -5.55 11.73
C ASP A 103 -14.76 -4.77 10.65
N LEU A 104 -15.11 -3.49 10.52
CA LEU A 104 -14.55 -2.57 9.55
C LEU A 104 -14.14 -1.29 10.25
N GLU A 105 -12.89 -0.91 10.10
CA GLU A 105 -12.33 0.32 10.65
C GLU A 105 -11.79 1.21 9.52
N THR A 106 -12.23 2.46 9.47
CA THR A 106 -11.68 3.47 8.56
C THR A 106 -10.79 4.41 9.35
N ARG A 107 -9.52 4.54 8.94
CA ARG A 107 -8.53 5.40 9.59
C ARG A 107 -8.02 6.45 8.62
N GLN A 108 -7.98 7.70 9.07
CA GLN A 108 -7.38 8.82 8.35
C GLN A 108 -6.24 9.42 9.17
N PRO A 109 -5.00 8.89 9.09
CA PRO A 109 -3.84 9.53 9.71
C PRO A 109 -3.69 10.97 9.21
N PHE A 110 -3.07 11.85 10.02
CA PHE A 110 -2.96 13.27 9.73
C PHE A 110 -2.52 13.57 8.28
N PHE A 111 -1.43 12.96 7.83
CA PHE A 111 -0.96 13.17 6.46
C PHE A 111 -1.94 12.64 5.41
N ALA A 112 -2.52 11.46 5.63
CA ALA A 112 -3.53 10.92 4.73
C ALA A 112 -4.73 11.86 4.62
N ARG A 113 -5.18 12.44 5.74
CA ARG A 113 -6.28 13.41 5.79
C ARG A 113 -5.99 14.68 4.99
N VAL A 114 -4.76 15.23 5.10
CA VAL A 114 -4.34 16.41 4.33
C VAL A 114 -4.43 16.15 2.82
N PHE A 115 -4.14 14.94 2.38
CA PHE A 115 -4.19 14.55 0.97
C PHE A 115 -5.53 13.90 0.56
N GLY A 116 -6.55 13.94 1.43
CA GLY A 116 -7.86 13.35 1.14
C GLY A 116 -7.83 11.84 0.97
N LEU A 117 -6.93 11.15 1.69
CA LEU A 117 -6.78 9.70 1.65
C LEU A 117 -7.27 9.06 2.94
N GLU A 118 -7.68 7.79 2.84
CA GLU A 118 -8.07 6.96 3.98
C GLU A 118 -7.50 5.55 3.83
N ASN A 119 -7.43 4.86 4.95
CA ASN A 119 -7.11 3.44 5.03
C ASN A 119 -8.36 2.71 5.55
N VAL A 120 -8.74 1.64 4.88
CA VAL A 120 -9.87 0.79 5.29
C VAL A 120 -9.32 -0.55 5.73
N GLN A 121 -9.50 -0.88 7.01
CA GLN A 121 -9.10 -2.15 7.59
C GLN A 121 -10.33 -3.02 7.81
N LEU A 122 -10.27 -4.24 7.30
CA LEU A 122 -11.29 -5.26 7.50
C LEU A 122 -10.73 -6.34 8.43
N ASN A 123 -11.36 -6.56 9.55
CA ASN A 123 -11.08 -7.68 10.44
C ASN A 123 -11.95 -8.86 10.05
N THR A 124 -11.36 -10.04 9.93
CA THR A 124 -12.03 -11.21 9.37
C THR A 124 -12.06 -12.38 10.35
N SER A 125 -12.94 -13.35 10.11
CA SER A 125 -12.93 -14.63 10.81
C SER A 125 -12.01 -15.67 10.16
N ASP A 126 -11.31 -15.31 9.07
CA ASP A 126 -10.39 -16.21 8.40
C ASP A 126 -9.07 -16.33 9.18
N ALA A 127 -8.71 -17.55 9.57
CA ALA A 127 -7.47 -17.78 10.33
C ALA A 127 -6.19 -17.45 9.53
N ASN A 128 -6.24 -17.59 8.19
CA ASN A 128 -5.09 -17.32 7.32
C ASN A 128 -4.92 -15.82 7.03
N THR A 129 -6.03 -15.07 6.98
CA THR A 129 -6.05 -13.62 6.71
C THR A 129 -6.91 -12.90 7.73
N PRO A 130 -6.44 -12.79 8.99
CA PRO A 130 -7.22 -12.21 10.10
C PRO A 130 -7.58 -10.74 9.88
N PHE A 131 -6.81 -10.04 9.06
CA PHE A 131 -7.12 -8.68 8.63
C PHE A 131 -6.67 -8.42 7.20
N VAL A 132 -7.43 -7.61 6.48
CA VAL A 132 -7.07 -7.07 5.16
C VAL A 132 -7.07 -5.56 5.23
N MET A 133 -6.01 -4.92 4.72
CA MET A 133 -5.90 -3.47 4.72
C MET A 133 -5.87 -2.93 3.28
N ILE A 134 -6.77 -2.01 3.01
CA ILE A 134 -6.80 -1.21 1.79
C ILE A 134 -6.20 0.15 2.13
N ASP A 135 -4.97 0.40 1.67
CA ASP A 135 -4.19 1.57 2.07
C ASP A 135 -4.33 2.73 1.10
N ALA A 136 -4.38 3.94 1.66
CA ALA A 136 -4.22 5.20 0.94
C ALA A 136 -5.10 5.30 -0.31
N VAL A 137 -6.40 5.09 -0.14
CA VAL A 137 -7.42 5.31 -1.15
C VAL A 137 -8.09 6.67 -0.96
N PRO A 138 -8.60 7.31 -2.02
CA PRO A 138 -9.30 8.59 -1.87
C PRO A 138 -10.52 8.45 -0.95
N SER A 139 -10.60 9.30 0.08
CA SER A 139 -11.73 9.31 1.02
C SER A 139 -13.07 9.68 0.35
N SER A 140 -13.00 10.42 -0.77
CA SER A 140 -14.18 10.75 -1.57
C SER A 140 -14.90 9.54 -2.17
N LEU A 141 -14.26 8.38 -2.20
CA LEU A 141 -14.87 7.14 -2.69
C LEU A 141 -15.89 6.54 -1.71
N GLY A 142 -15.81 6.89 -0.42
CA GLY A 142 -16.63 6.27 0.62
C GLY A 142 -16.50 4.74 0.64
N LEU A 143 -15.26 4.24 0.48
CA LEU A 143 -15.03 2.81 0.28
C LEU A 143 -15.44 2.00 1.51
N GLY A 144 -15.26 2.55 2.71
CA GLY A 144 -15.70 1.92 3.95
C GLY A 144 -17.20 1.64 3.94
N ASP A 145 -18.01 2.61 3.56
CA ASP A 145 -19.48 2.47 3.50
C ASP A 145 -19.90 1.47 2.41
N LYS A 146 -19.24 1.51 1.25
CA LYS A 146 -19.50 0.54 0.17
C LYS A 146 -19.22 -0.89 0.61
N VAL A 147 -18.10 -1.12 1.28
CA VAL A 147 -17.75 -2.44 1.83
C VAL A 147 -18.79 -2.87 2.86
N ARG A 148 -19.15 -1.99 3.81
CA ARG A 148 -20.15 -2.27 4.85
C ARG A 148 -21.49 -2.70 4.25
N ASN A 149 -22.01 -1.92 3.32
CA ASN A 149 -23.28 -2.22 2.67
C ASN A 149 -23.26 -3.59 1.95
N ASN A 150 -22.14 -3.92 1.26
CA ASN A 150 -22.00 -5.21 0.60
C ASN A 150 -21.91 -6.35 1.62
N VAL A 151 -21.17 -6.17 2.73
CA VAL A 151 -21.08 -7.16 3.81
C VAL A 151 -22.47 -7.45 4.38
N GLU A 152 -23.24 -6.43 4.71
CA GLU A 152 -24.61 -6.58 5.24
C GLU A 152 -25.50 -7.31 4.25
N THR A 153 -25.46 -6.93 2.97
CA THR A 153 -26.26 -7.56 1.91
C THR A 153 -25.95 -9.04 1.77
N VAL A 154 -24.62 -9.39 1.73
CA VAL A 154 -24.18 -10.79 1.59
C VAL A 154 -24.56 -11.61 2.82
N ARG A 155 -24.43 -11.08 4.04
CA ARG A 155 -24.84 -11.75 5.28
C ARG A 155 -26.34 -12.05 5.30
N MET A 156 -27.18 -11.08 4.91
CA MET A 156 -28.62 -11.28 4.81
C MET A 156 -28.97 -12.38 3.77
N THR A 157 -28.33 -12.35 2.60
CA THR A 157 -28.58 -13.29 1.52
C THR A 157 -28.14 -14.71 1.88
N LYS A 158 -26.96 -14.86 2.51
CA LYS A 158 -26.42 -16.15 2.91
C LYS A 158 -26.94 -16.65 4.26
N ARG A 159 -27.81 -15.89 4.94
CA ARG A 159 -28.37 -16.18 6.27
C ARG A 159 -27.29 -16.50 7.32
N VAL A 160 -26.13 -15.86 7.21
CA VAL A 160 -25.04 -16.02 8.18
C VAL A 160 -25.39 -15.19 9.40
N ARG A 161 -25.78 -15.84 10.52
CA ARG A 161 -25.90 -15.20 11.83
C ARG A 161 -24.53 -15.22 12.51
N GLU A 162 -24.12 -14.09 13.09
CA GLU A 162 -23.04 -14.10 14.08
C GLU A 162 -23.53 -14.91 15.29
N ILE A 163 -22.85 -16.02 15.56
CA ILE A 163 -22.96 -16.70 16.83
C ILE A 163 -21.83 -16.11 17.65
N ASP A 164 -22.15 -15.14 18.51
CA ASP A 164 -21.24 -14.70 19.56
C ASP A 164 -21.08 -15.89 20.50
N ILE A 165 -19.93 -16.54 20.42
CA ILE A 165 -19.52 -17.53 21.41
C ILE A 165 -18.85 -16.73 22.50
N GLU A 166 -19.58 -16.49 23.61
CA GLU A 166 -19.03 -16.04 24.89
C GLU A 166 -17.98 -17.02 25.41
#